data_ddde708acd0d7d369b11a932914fd151
#
_entry.id   ddde708acd0d7d369b11a932914fd151
#
_cell.length_a   1.000
_cell.length_b   1.000
_cell.length_c   1.000
_cell.angle_alpha   90.00
_cell.angle_beta   90.00
_cell.angle_gamma   90.00
#
_symmetry.space_group_name_H-M   'P 1'
#
loop_
_entity.id
_entity.type
_entity.pdbx_description
1 polymer ?
#
loop_
_entity_poly.entity_id
_entity_poly.type
_entity_poly.pdbx_seq_one_letter_code
_entity_poly.pdbx_strand_id
1 'polypeptide(L)'
;VGLARHADHWEATLRGPEGEKTVMARAVVNAAGGWVDEILGLAEPGTRQQNLRLVKGSHIIVPRWHEGDYAYFFQNGDGRIMFAIPYERGEFTLIGTTDVPYEADKDKVEISQDEIAYLCAGASEYYKRSITPADVVATYSGVRPLYDDHAANASKVTRDYVLNCDRTGGAPVLSVFGGKITTYRELAEHALKELGPDFPGMTKPWTKSASLPGGDIPGADFEDFLRGLSLRHPWMEQRLLRRLARAYGTRVDALLGTAKSTVELGRDFGGGLHEAEVTYLMRHEFAQTAEDILWRRSKLRLHLSESEQASLATWLERQVSA
;
A
#
# COMPACT_ATOMS: atom_id res chain seq x y z
N VAL A 1 0.58 22.70 1.05
CA VAL A 1 1.67 23.66 0.84
C VAL A 1 1.75 24.71 1.96
N GLY A 2 0.74 24.83 2.80
CA GLY A 2 0.75 25.72 3.95
C GLY A 2 -0.25 25.31 5.02
N LEU A 3 0.10 25.51 6.29
CA LEU A 3 -0.77 25.34 7.45
C LEU A 3 -0.65 26.56 8.34
N ALA A 4 -1.75 27.24 8.60
CA ALA A 4 -1.82 28.35 9.56
C ALA A 4 -2.73 27.94 10.72
N ARG A 5 -2.21 28.04 11.96
CA ARG A 5 -2.90 27.68 13.18
C ARG A 5 -3.55 28.90 13.81
N HIS A 6 -4.85 28.83 14.09
CA HIS A 6 -5.62 29.83 14.81
C HIS A 6 -6.11 29.26 16.15
N ALA A 7 -6.70 30.08 16.98
CA ALA A 7 -7.15 29.68 18.31
C ALA A 7 -8.19 28.53 18.26
N ASP A 8 -9.08 28.54 17.28
CA ASP A 8 -10.23 27.62 17.16
C ASP A 8 -10.28 26.82 15.86
N HIS A 9 -9.38 27.09 14.90
CA HIS A 9 -9.36 26.40 13.61
C HIS A 9 -7.96 26.41 12.97
N TRP A 10 -7.81 25.62 11.92
CA TRP A 10 -6.70 25.58 10.99
C TRP A 10 -7.12 26.10 9.64
N GLU A 11 -6.22 26.81 8.98
CA GLU A 11 -6.31 27.14 7.56
C GLU A 11 -5.24 26.36 6.81
N ALA A 12 -5.67 25.45 5.92
CA ALA A 12 -4.78 24.60 5.14
C ALA A 12 -4.83 25.01 3.66
N THR A 13 -3.69 25.40 3.11
CA THR A 13 -3.54 25.63 1.67
C THR A 13 -3.12 24.35 0.98
N LEU A 14 -3.98 23.84 0.13
CA LEU A 14 -3.78 22.61 -0.68
C LEU A 14 -3.48 23.02 -2.12
N ARG A 15 -2.51 22.34 -2.74
CA ARG A 15 -2.19 22.50 -4.16
C ARG A 15 -2.56 21.22 -4.92
N GLY A 16 -3.40 21.35 -5.93
CA GLY A 16 -3.82 20.30 -6.84
C GLY A 16 -3.64 20.71 -8.30
N PRO A 17 -4.04 19.84 -9.26
CA PRO A 17 -3.98 20.15 -10.69
C PRO A 17 -4.75 21.42 -11.10
N GLU A 18 -5.83 21.74 -10.37
CA GLU A 18 -6.69 22.91 -10.62
C GLU A 18 -6.18 24.19 -9.94
N GLY A 19 -4.99 24.15 -9.30
CA GLY A 19 -4.40 25.26 -8.57
C GLY A 19 -4.46 25.10 -7.05
N GLU A 20 -4.43 26.22 -6.33
CA GLU A 20 -4.45 26.24 -4.87
C GLU A 20 -5.88 26.44 -4.33
N LYS A 21 -6.16 25.73 -3.24
CA LYS A 21 -7.43 25.81 -2.52
C LYS A 21 -7.18 25.90 -1.03
N THR A 22 -7.86 26.83 -0.36
CA THR A 22 -7.85 26.94 1.10
C THR A 22 -9.00 26.14 1.70
N VAL A 23 -8.70 25.37 2.76
CA VAL A 23 -9.65 24.58 3.53
C VAL A 23 -9.54 24.96 5.00
N MET A 24 -10.69 25.21 5.64
CA MET A 24 -10.77 25.45 7.08
C MET A 24 -11.09 24.14 7.81
N ALA A 25 -10.40 23.88 8.93
CA ALA A 25 -10.60 22.68 9.72
C ALA A 25 -10.49 22.96 11.22
N ARG A 26 -11.27 22.27 12.05
CA ARG A 26 -11.20 22.43 13.51
C ARG A 26 -10.00 21.68 14.13
N ALA A 27 -9.45 20.70 13.42
CA ALA A 27 -8.27 19.95 13.83
C ALA A 27 -7.49 19.49 12.60
N VAL A 28 -6.19 19.24 12.78
CA VAL A 28 -5.34 18.56 11.79
C VAL A 28 -4.91 17.21 12.35
N VAL A 29 -5.04 16.14 11.54
CA VAL A 29 -4.44 14.86 11.81
C VAL A 29 -3.27 14.68 10.87
N ASN A 30 -2.07 14.78 11.41
CA ASN A 30 -0.82 14.57 10.67
C ASN A 30 -0.46 13.07 10.68
N ALA A 31 -0.97 12.33 9.72
CA ALA A 31 -0.68 10.92 9.48
C ALA A 31 0.21 10.73 8.24
N ALA A 32 1.16 11.64 8.02
CA ALA A 32 1.98 11.72 6.81
C ALA A 32 3.14 10.69 6.77
N GLY A 33 3.19 9.72 7.70
CA GLY A 33 4.19 8.66 7.70
C GLY A 33 5.62 9.22 7.73
N GLY A 34 6.42 8.94 6.70
CA GLY A 34 7.80 9.43 6.60
C GLY A 34 7.95 10.96 6.52
N TRP A 35 6.87 11.69 6.25
CA TRP A 35 6.86 13.16 6.11
C TRP A 35 6.20 13.88 7.31
N VAL A 36 5.95 13.17 8.42
CA VAL A 36 5.27 13.74 9.59
C VAL A 36 6.03 14.95 10.16
N ASP A 37 7.36 14.91 10.19
CA ASP A 37 8.19 15.99 10.70
C ASP A 37 8.17 17.23 9.79
N GLU A 38 8.09 17.05 8.46
CA GLU A 38 7.92 18.14 7.51
C GLU A 38 6.56 18.83 7.67
N ILE A 39 5.50 18.07 7.85
CA ILE A 39 4.15 18.64 8.10
C ILE A 39 4.12 19.39 9.42
N LEU A 40 4.77 18.90 10.47
CA LEU A 40 4.94 19.65 11.72
C LEU A 40 5.71 20.95 11.50
N GLY A 41 6.76 20.94 10.69
CA GLY A 41 7.51 22.14 10.32
C GLY A 41 6.69 23.19 9.57
N LEU A 42 5.65 22.78 8.81
CA LEU A 42 4.69 23.70 8.20
C LEU A 42 3.73 24.28 9.23
N ALA A 43 3.34 23.50 10.23
CA ALA A 43 2.42 23.93 11.29
C ALA A 43 3.11 24.85 12.32
N GLU A 44 4.41 24.64 12.56
CA GLU A 44 5.21 25.37 13.56
C GLU A 44 6.55 25.81 12.96
N PRO A 45 6.56 26.89 12.15
CA PRO A 45 7.79 27.37 11.51
C PRO A 45 8.90 27.70 12.53
N GLY A 46 10.08 27.14 12.31
CA GLY A 46 11.25 27.31 13.18
C GLY A 46 11.48 26.21 14.19
N THR A 47 10.57 25.25 14.34
CA THR A 47 10.75 24.04 15.18
C THR A 47 11.29 22.93 14.31
N ARG A 48 12.57 22.57 14.46
CA ARG A 48 13.12 21.33 13.90
C ARG A 48 12.89 20.23 14.92
N GLN A 49 11.90 19.39 14.70
CA GLN A 49 11.73 18.15 15.43
C GLN A 49 12.22 16.99 14.55
N GLN A 50 12.96 16.08 15.12
CA GLN A 50 13.42 14.87 14.47
C GLN A 50 12.89 13.68 15.30
N ASN A 51 11.65 13.31 15.00
CA ASN A 51 10.93 12.28 15.74
C ASN A 51 11.00 10.92 15.05
N LEU A 52 11.58 10.84 13.86
CA LEU A 52 11.62 9.64 13.06
C LEU A 52 13.03 9.15 12.77
N ARG A 53 13.19 7.84 12.84
CA ARG A 53 14.28 7.09 12.25
C ARG A 53 13.75 6.36 11.01
N LEU A 54 14.29 6.69 9.85
CA LEU A 54 13.90 6.06 8.60
C LEU A 54 14.74 4.81 8.32
N VAL A 55 14.07 3.70 8.01
CA VAL A 55 14.70 2.43 7.70
C VAL A 55 14.17 1.91 6.38
N LYS A 56 15.05 1.78 5.39
CA LYS A 56 14.71 1.19 4.09
C LYS A 56 14.61 -0.33 4.21
N GLY A 57 13.56 -0.89 3.62
CA GLY A 57 13.39 -2.32 3.42
C GLY A 57 13.10 -2.63 1.97
N SER A 58 13.88 -3.53 1.40
CA SER A 58 13.83 -3.90 -0.01
C SER A 58 13.45 -5.37 -0.19
N HIS A 59 12.82 -5.67 -1.33
CA HIS A 59 12.42 -7.01 -1.73
C HIS A 59 12.81 -7.25 -3.19
N ILE A 60 13.13 -8.50 -3.49
CA ILE A 60 13.31 -8.99 -4.85
C ILE A 60 12.17 -9.95 -5.21
N ILE A 61 11.81 -9.98 -6.49
CA ILE A 61 10.85 -10.92 -7.06
C ILE A 61 11.61 -11.76 -8.07
N VAL A 62 11.52 -13.09 -7.91
CA VAL A 62 12.12 -14.07 -8.81
C VAL A 62 11.04 -15.00 -9.35
N PRO A 63 11.23 -15.71 -10.48
CA PRO A 63 10.34 -16.78 -10.91
C PRO A 63 10.15 -17.79 -9.79
N ARG A 64 9.05 -18.54 -9.80
CA ARG A 64 8.71 -19.52 -8.76
C ARG A 64 9.93 -20.34 -8.34
N TRP A 65 10.27 -20.26 -7.05
CA TRP A 65 11.50 -20.83 -6.51
C TRP A 65 11.27 -22.12 -5.71
N HIS A 66 10.12 -22.25 -5.08
CA HIS A 66 9.74 -23.41 -4.27
C HIS A 66 8.35 -23.91 -4.63
N GLU A 67 8.09 -25.19 -4.36
CA GLU A 67 6.78 -25.81 -4.49
C GLU A 67 5.94 -25.55 -3.23
N GLY A 68 4.61 -25.55 -3.39
CA GLY A 68 3.67 -25.29 -2.30
C GLY A 68 3.25 -23.84 -2.16
N ASP A 69 2.16 -23.61 -1.41
CA ASP A 69 1.50 -22.32 -1.23
C ASP A 69 1.75 -21.71 0.17
N TYR A 70 2.84 -22.11 0.82
CA TYR A 70 3.26 -21.61 2.13
C TYR A 70 4.50 -20.74 2.02
N ALA A 71 4.63 -19.78 2.94
CA ALA A 71 5.81 -18.94 3.06
C ALA A 71 6.89 -19.61 3.90
N TYR A 72 8.15 -19.41 3.51
CA TYR A 72 9.29 -19.74 4.34
C TYR A 72 9.72 -18.53 5.15
N PHE A 73 10.20 -18.81 6.35
CA PHE A 73 10.79 -17.85 7.28
C PHE A 73 12.22 -18.30 7.56
N PHE A 74 13.19 -17.44 7.26
CA PHE A 74 14.61 -17.70 7.44
C PHE A 74 15.18 -16.82 8.54
N GLN A 75 15.99 -17.41 9.41
CA GLN A 75 16.81 -16.70 10.38
C GLN A 75 18.25 -16.72 9.89
N ASN A 76 18.73 -15.60 9.34
CA ASN A 76 20.06 -15.51 8.79
C ASN A 76 21.13 -15.42 9.89
N GLY A 77 22.37 -15.80 9.56
CA GLY A 77 23.47 -15.82 10.49
C GLY A 77 23.83 -14.45 11.09
N ASP A 78 23.42 -13.35 10.45
CA ASP A 78 23.57 -11.97 10.93
C ASP A 78 22.41 -11.51 11.88
N GLY A 79 21.49 -12.42 12.21
CA GLY A 79 20.34 -12.17 13.08
C GLY A 79 19.15 -11.51 12.41
N ARG A 80 19.22 -11.26 11.09
CA ARG A 80 18.08 -10.73 10.32
C ARG A 80 17.12 -11.83 9.91
N ILE A 81 15.87 -11.42 9.73
CA ILE A 81 14.79 -12.30 9.28
C ILE A 81 14.53 -12.02 7.81
N MET A 82 14.38 -13.09 7.03
CA MET A 82 14.00 -13.04 5.62
C MET A 82 12.82 -13.97 5.38
N PHE A 83 11.94 -13.59 4.46
CA PHE A 83 10.82 -14.41 4.01
C PHE A 83 10.99 -14.74 2.53
N ALA A 84 10.53 -15.93 2.14
CA ALA A 84 10.25 -16.28 0.75
C ALA A 84 8.77 -16.66 0.65
N ILE A 85 8.01 -15.88 -0.08
CA ILE A 85 6.54 -15.93 -0.11
C ILE A 85 6.10 -16.24 -1.54
N PRO A 86 5.20 -17.24 -1.76
CA PRO A 86 4.54 -17.41 -3.05
C PRO A 86 3.86 -16.10 -3.46
N TYR A 87 4.12 -15.65 -4.66
CA TYR A 87 3.67 -14.34 -5.12
C TYR A 87 2.99 -14.45 -6.48
N GLU A 88 2.01 -13.59 -6.72
CA GLU A 88 1.26 -13.52 -7.99
C GLU A 88 0.88 -14.91 -8.52
N ARG A 89 -0.15 -15.50 -7.89
CA ARG A 89 -0.71 -16.81 -8.26
C ARG A 89 0.28 -17.99 -8.07
N GLY A 90 1.36 -17.77 -7.30
CA GLY A 90 2.43 -18.75 -7.13
C GLY A 90 3.34 -18.89 -8.34
N GLU A 91 3.27 -17.99 -9.32
CA GLU A 91 4.16 -17.97 -10.49
C GLU A 91 5.51 -17.33 -10.16
N PHE A 92 5.57 -16.57 -9.08
CA PHE A 92 6.76 -15.90 -8.57
C PHE A 92 7.00 -16.23 -7.10
N THR A 93 8.18 -15.86 -6.62
CA THR A 93 8.54 -15.84 -5.21
C THR A 93 9.02 -14.44 -4.84
N LEU A 94 8.41 -13.87 -3.80
CA LEU A 94 8.83 -12.61 -3.20
C LEU A 94 9.79 -12.92 -2.06
N ILE A 95 10.99 -12.33 -2.09
CA ILE A 95 12.05 -12.53 -1.09
C ILE A 95 12.42 -11.19 -0.46
N GLY A 96 12.45 -11.13 0.85
CA GLY A 96 12.81 -9.94 1.64
C GLY A 96 12.61 -10.18 3.13
N THR A 97 13.08 -9.27 3.95
CA THR A 97 13.42 -7.88 3.62
C THR A 97 14.84 -7.52 4.10
N THR A 98 15.34 -6.40 3.61
CA THR A 98 16.52 -5.71 4.18
C THR A 98 16.09 -4.74 5.27
N ASP A 99 17.05 -4.30 6.10
CA ASP A 99 16.91 -3.21 7.08
C ASP A 99 18.15 -2.32 6.98
N VAL A 100 18.02 -1.19 6.28
CA VAL A 100 19.11 -0.25 6.02
C VAL A 100 18.69 1.15 6.51
N PRO A 101 19.49 1.82 7.37
CA PRO A 101 19.24 3.23 7.70
C PRO A 101 19.11 4.06 6.42
N TYR A 102 18.18 5.02 6.39
CA TYR A 102 17.88 5.77 5.19
C TYR A 102 17.80 7.28 5.46
N GLU A 103 18.62 8.04 4.76
CA GLU A 103 18.73 9.50 4.90
C GLU A 103 18.53 10.24 3.56
N ALA A 104 18.31 9.48 2.47
CA ALA A 104 18.14 10.05 1.14
C ALA A 104 16.68 10.44 0.84
N ASP A 105 16.41 10.81 -0.40
CA ASP A 105 15.09 11.25 -0.87
C ASP A 105 14.03 10.14 -0.72
N LYS A 106 13.01 10.42 0.10
CA LYS A 106 11.91 9.49 0.41
C LYS A 106 10.98 9.21 -0.78
N ASP A 107 11.00 10.07 -1.80
CA ASP A 107 10.21 9.92 -3.02
C ASP A 107 10.89 9.00 -4.04
N LYS A 108 12.19 8.71 -3.86
CA LYS A 108 13.02 7.91 -4.78
C LYS A 108 13.73 6.77 -4.07
N VAL A 109 12.92 5.89 -3.47
CA VAL A 109 13.46 4.76 -2.70
C VAL A 109 13.68 3.56 -3.62
N GLU A 110 14.95 3.22 -3.85
CA GLU A 110 15.34 2.11 -4.71
C GLU A 110 16.23 1.10 -3.97
N ILE A 111 16.19 -0.15 -4.40
CA ILE A 111 17.07 -1.20 -3.91
C ILE A 111 18.50 -0.99 -4.47
N SER A 112 19.50 -1.22 -3.64
CA SER A 112 20.90 -1.21 -4.10
C SER A 112 21.33 -2.58 -4.62
N GLN A 113 22.44 -2.62 -5.39
CA GLN A 113 23.03 -3.88 -5.85
C GLN A 113 23.49 -4.75 -4.69
N ASP A 114 23.98 -4.14 -3.60
CA ASP A 114 24.40 -4.85 -2.39
C ASP A 114 23.20 -5.50 -1.69
N GLU A 115 22.04 -4.84 -1.66
CA GLU A 115 20.82 -5.42 -1.13
C GLU A 115 20.31 -6.59 -1.98
N ILE A 116 20.38 -6.49 -3.30
CA ILE A 116 20.04 -7.59 -4.20
C ILE A 116 20.97 -8.79 -3.93
N ALA A 117 22.28 -8.56 -3.88
CA ALA A 117 23.26 -9.60 -3.61
C ALA A 117 23.04 -10.26 -2.24
N TYR A 118 22.75 -9.45 -1.21
CA TYR A 118 22.44 -9.93 0.15
C TYR A 118 21.20 -10.83 0.16
N LEU A 119 20.11 -10.40 -0.49
CA LEU A 119 18.85 -11.18 -0.53
C LEU A 119 19.03 -12.48 -1.32
N CYS A 120 19.76 -12.45 -2.43
CA CYS A 120 20.09 -13.64 -3.21
C CYS A 120 20.93 -14.63 -2.40
N ALA A 121 21.99 -14.16 -1.74
CA ALA A 121 22.88 -14.99 -0.93
C ALA A 121 22.14 -15.62 0.26
N GLY A 122 21.43 -14.79 1.04
CA GLY A 122 20.69 -15.26 2.22
C GLY A 122 19.62 -16.30 1.88
N ALA A 123 18.86 -16.11 0.80
CA ALA A 123 17.90 -17.12 0.35
C ALA A 123 18.58 -18.39 -0.14
N SER A 124 19.72 -18.28 -0.81
CA SER A 124 20.46 -19.43 -1.34
C SER A 124 21.04 -20.36 -0.27
N GLU A 125 21.24 -19.87 0.96
CA GLU A 125 21.67 -20.71 2.09
C GLU A 125 20.67 -21.81 2.46
N TYR A 126 19.37 -21.59 2.15
CA TYR A 126 18.27 -22.47 2.55
C TYR A 126 17.73 -23.35 1.42
N TYR A 127 18.17 -23.11 0.18
CA TYR A 127 17.68 -23.85 -0.99
C TYR A 127 18.82 -24.63 -1.70
N LYS A 128 18.46 -25.75 -2.29
CA LYS A 128 19.40 -26.54 -3.10
C LYS A 128 19.86 -25.82 -4.37
N ARG A 129 19.01 -24.95 -4.91
CA ARG A 129 19.28 -24.13 -6.08
C ARG A 129 19.60 -22.69 -5.64
N SER A 130 20.73 -22.15 -6.03
CA SER A 130 21.12 -20.80 -5.71
C SER A 130 20.34 -19.77 -6.54
N ILE A 131 20.00 -18.63 -5.93
CA ILE A 131 19.42 -17.46 -6.57
C ILE A 131 20.53 -16.47 -6.88
N THR A 132 20.53 -15.93 -8.07
CA THR A 132 21.49 -14.93 -8.53
C THR A 132 20.79 -13.62 -8.87
N PRO A 133 21.49 -12.48 -8.95
CA PRO A 133 20.91 -11.23 -9.43
C PRO A 133 20.27 -11.32 -10.81
N ALA A 134 20.73 -12.24 -11.67
CA ALA A 134 20.16 -12.46 -13.00
C ALA A 134 18.75 -13.13 -12.97
N ASP A 135 18.40 -13.77 -11.87
CA ASP A 135 17.07 -14.37 -11.67
C ASP A 135 16.03 -13.33 -11.21
N VAL A 136 16.44 -12.12 -10.85
CA VAL A 136 15.55 -11.06 -10.34
C VAL A 136 14.78 -10.43 -11.49
N VAL A 137 13.46 -10.58 -11.48
CA VAL A 137 12.56 -10.03 -12.51
C VAL A 137 11.96 -8.69 -12.15
N ALA A 138 11.86 -8.39 -10.86
CA ALA A 138 11.42 -7.11 -10.35
C ALA A 138 11.87 -6.89 -8.91
N THR A 139 11.82 -5.64 -8.47
CA THR A 139 12.15 -5.23 -7.10
C THR A 139 11.17 -4.19 -6.60
N TYR A 140 11.06 -4.05 -5.29
CA TYR A 140 10.47 -2.86 -4.69
C TYR A 140 11.11 -2.56 -3.34
N SER A 141 11.09 -1.28 -3.00
CA SER A 141 11.62 -0.77 -1.74
C SER A 141 10.64 0.21 -1.11
N GLY A 142 10.73 0.34 0.20
CA GLY A 142 9.96 1.31 0.95
C GLY A 142 10.72 1.74 2.20
N VAL A 143 10.35 2.90 2.75
CA VAL A 143 10.92 3.42 3.98
C VAL A 143 9.94 3.20 5.12
N ARG A 144 10.42 2.64 6.22
CA ARG A 144 9.69 2.53 7.48
C ARG A 144 9.97 3.74 8.34
N PRO A 145 8.99 4.59 8.63
CA PRO A 145 9.15 5.70 9.56
C PRO A 145 8.97 5.16 10.99
N LEU A 146 10.05 4.80 11.65
CA LEU A 146 10.02 4.36 13.05
C LEU A 146 10.09 5.59 13.96
N TYR A 147 9.33 5.57 15.06
CA TYR A 147 9.46 6.60 16.09
C TYR A 147 10.84 6.48 16.75
N ASP A 148 11.60 7.58 16.79
CA ASP A 148 12.93 7.57 17.38
C ASP A 148 12.82 7.70 18.90
N ASP A 149 12.87 6.56 19.57
CA ASP A 149 12.92 6.43 21.03
C ASP A 149 14.35 6.53 21.58
N HIS A 150 15.31 6.98 20.75
CA HIS A 150 16.74 7.10 21.05
C HIS A 150 17.41 5.76 21.40
N ALA A 151 16.82 4.62 21.04
CA ALA A 151 17.46 3.33 21.18
C ALA A 151 18.72 3.23 20.31
N ALA A 152 19.79 2.68 20.87
CA ALA A 152 21.10 2.62 20.21
C ALA A 152 21.14 1.74 18.94
N ASN A 153 20.11 0.87 18.76
CA ASN A 153 20.05 -0.05 17.61
C ASN A 153 18.69 0.02 16.93
N ALA A 154 18.69 0.23 15.61
CA ALA A 154 17.47 0.32 14.79
C ALA A 154 16.54 -0.90 14.90
N SER A 155 17.07 -2.10 15.16
CA SER A 155 16.26 -3.32 15.37
C SER A 155 15.52 -3.35 16.71
N LYS A 156 15.89 -2.49 17.66
CA LYS A 156 15.26 -2.35 19.00
C LYS A 156 14.31 -1.16 19.10
N VAL A 157 14.25 -0.30 18.08
CA VAL A 157 13.32 0.83 18.02
C VAL A 157 11.89 0.29 18.04
N THR A 158 11.00 0.95 18.78
CA THR A 158 9.59 0.55 18.86
C THR A 158 8.95 0.51 17.48
N ARG A 159 8.18 -0.54 17.23
CA ARG A 159 7.37 -0.68 16.00
C ARG A 159 5.90 -0.36 16.24
N ASP A 160 5.55 0.07 17.44
CA ASP A 160 4.23 0.59 17.76
C ASP A 160 4.11 2.05 17.31
N TYR A 161 2.88 2.51 17.14
CA TYR A 161 2.63 3.92 16.86
C TYR A 161 2.64 4.75 18.13
N VAL A 162 3.04 6.00 17.99
CA VAL A 162 2.94 7.03 19.03
C VAL A 162 1.99 8.12 18.54
N LEU A 163 1.05 8.50 19.37
CA LEU A 163 0.14 9.62 19.14
C LEU A 163 0.55 10.81 20.01
N ASN A 164 0.70 11.97 19.40
CA ASN A 164 0.95 13.23 20.10
C ASN A 164 -0.11 14.25 19.66
N CYS A 165 -0.94 14.66 20.61
CA CYS A 165 -1.98 15.67 20.36
C CYS A 165 -1.60 16.98 21.05
N ASP A 166 -1.11 17.94 20.27
CA ASP A 166 -0.80 19.28 20.79
C ASP A 166 -2.01 20.23 20.66
N ARG A 167 -2.29 20.92 21.77
CA ARG A 167 -3.35 21.94 21.92
C ARG A 167 -2.81 23.28 22.39
N THR A 168 -1.50 23.39 22.63
CA THR A 168 -0.91 24.56 23.31
C THR A 168 -0.90 25.81 22.46
N GLY A 169 -0.84 25.67 21.14
CA GLY A 169 -0.78 26.79 20.19
C GLY A 169 -2.13 27.20 19.58
N GLY A 170 -3.26 26.61 20.01
CA GLY A 170 -4.58 26.85 19.42
C GLY A 170 -5.32 25.57 19.06
N ALA A 171 -5.99 25.56 17.90
CA ALA A 171 -6.71 24.36 17.42
C ALA A 171 -5.84 23.12 17.42
N PRO A 172 -6.38 21.92 17.77
CA PRO A 172 -5.56 20.73 18.00
C PRO A 172 -4.87 20.24 16.72
N VAL A 173 -3.63 19.75 16.87
CA VAL A 173 -2.95 18.92 15.88
C VAL A 173 -2.58 17.59 16.52
N LEU A 174 -3.04 16.50 15.89
CA LEU A 174 -2.71 15.15 16.28
C LEU A 174 -1.68 14.57 15.30
N SER A 175 -0.47 14.29 15.78
CA SER A 175 0.59 13.68 14.99
C SER A 175 0.70 12.19 15.27
N VAL A 176 0.83 11.39 14.22
CA VAL A 176 0.95 9.92 14.24
C VAL A 176 2.36 9.55 13.81
N PHE A 177 3.14 8.98 14.71
CA PHE A 177 4.50 8.53 14.43
C PHE A 177 4.57 7.01 14.41
N GLY A 178 5.26 6.44 13.42
CA GLY A 178 5.49 5.00 13.34
C GLY A 178 4.23 4.17 13.05
N GLY A 179 4.22 2.95 13.58
CA GLY A 179 3.11 2.01 13.43
C GLY A 179 3.25 1.05 12.26
N LYS A 180 2.39 0.04 12.26
CA LYS A 180 2.29 -0.98 11.21
C LYS A 180 0.95 -0.87 10.49
N ILE A 181 0.95 -1.18 9.19
CA ILE A 181 -0.30 -1.23 8.41
C ILE A 181 -1.36 -2.16 9.03
N THR A 182 -0.92 -3.22 9.71
CA THR A 182 -1.82 -4.19 10.35
C THR A 182 -2.58 -3.64 11.56
N THR A 183 -2.15 -2.52 12.14
CA THR A 183 -2.80 -1.89 13.30
C THR A 183 -3.65 -0.66 12.91
N TYR A 184 -3.81 -0.39 11.63
CA TYR A 184 -4.46 0.83 11.10
C TYR A 184 -5.82 1.13 11.70
N ARG A 185 -6.66 0.11 11.90
CA ARG A 185 -8.01 0.27 12.42
C ARG A 185 -8.01 0.75 13.88
N GLU A 186 -7.21 0.10 14.73
CA GLU A 186 -7.09 0.48 16.14
C GLU A 186 -6.40 1.82 16.29
N LEU A 187 -5.37 2.09 15.49
CA LEU A 187 -4.72 3.40 15.43
C LEU A 187 -5.74 4.51 15.11
N ALA A 188 -6.61 4.30 14.12
CA ALA A 188 -7.64 5.27 13.77
C ALA A 188 -8.64 5.51 14.92
N GLU A 189 -9.08 4.45 15.63
CA GLU A 189 -9.96 4.59 16.79
C GLU A 189 -9.26 5.29 17.98
N HIS A 190 -7.97 5.02 18.21
CA HIS A 190 -7.18 5.72 19.22
C HIS A 190 -7.00 7.20 18.87
N ALA A 191 -6.70 7.51 17.61
CA ALA A 191 -6.59 8.90 17.14
C ALA A 191 -7.89 9.69 17.39
N LEU A 192 -9.04 9.09 17.08
CA LEU A 192 -10.34 9.69 17.37
C LEU A 192 -10.58 9.83 18.88
N LYS A 193 -10.16 8.87 19.69
CA LYS A 193 -10.28 8.96 21.16
C LYS A 193 -9.45 10.13 21.70
N GLU A 194 -8.22 10.33 21.19
CA GLU A 194 -7.38 11.48 21.58
C GLU A 194 -8.03 12.83 21.22
N LEU A 195 -8.72 12.91 20.07
CA LEU A 195 -9.45 14.10 19.64
C LEU A 195 -10.84 14.24 20.29
N GLY A 196 -11.31 13.25 21.04
CA GLY A 196 -12.62 13.24 21.69
C GLY A 196 -12.97 14.50 22.46
N PRO A 197 -12.08 15.04 23.31
CA PRO A 197 -12.32 16.31 24.03
C PRO A 197 -12.68 17.49 23.14
N ASP A 198 -12.14 17.53 21.91
CA ASP A 198 -12.36 18.64 20.95
C ASP A 198 -13.62 18.44 20.11
N PHE A 199 -14.17 17.22 20.12
CA PHE A 199 -15.33 16.80 19.29
C PHE A 199 -16.39 16.05 20.11
N PRO A 200 -17.08 16.70 21.04
CA PRO A 200 -18.00 16.04 21.97
C PRO A 200 -19.19 15.34 21.31
N GLY A 201 -19.45 15.59 20.01
CA GLY A 201 -20.49 14.93 19.23
C GLY A 201 -20.06 13.65 18.53
N MET A 202 -18.83 13.17 18.73
CA MET A 202 -18.38 11.93 18.11
C MET A 202 -19.13 10.71 18.64
N THR A 203 -19.46 9.79 17.73
CA THR A 203 -20.11 8.52 18.06
C THR A 203 -19.13 7.52 18.66
N LYS A 204 -19.69 6.44 19.27
CA LYS A 204 -18.85 5.34 19.76
C LYS A 204 -18.10 4.65 18.61
N PRO A 205 -16.96 4.02 18.88
CA PRO A 205 -16.22 3.21 17.91
C PRO A 205 -17.11 2.13 17.28
N TRP A 206 -17.02 1.96 15.96
CA TRP A 206 -17.85 1.03 15.18
C TRP A 206 -17.05 0.20 14.17
N THR A 207 -15.79 0.54 13.93
CA THR A 207 -14.99 -0.04 12.85
C THR A 207 -14.67 -1.53 13.04
N LYS A 208 -14.73 -2.03 14.29
CA LYS A 208 -14.46 -3.45 14.61
C LYS A 208 -15.43 -4.41 13.92
N SER A 209 -16.69 -3.99 13.70
CA SER A 209 -17.72 -4.80 13.08
C SER A 209 -18.05 -4.40 11.65
N ALA A 210 -17.39 -3.37 11.12
CA ALA A 210 -17.60 -2.89 9.76
C ALA A 210 -16.64 -3.58 8.79
N SER A 211 -17.16 -4.09 7.70
CA SER A 211 -16.36 -4.63 6.61
C SER A 211 -15.72 -3.52 5.80
N LEU A 212 -14.51 -3.75 5.30
CA LEU A 212 -13.93 -2.94 4.24
C LEU A 212 -14.69 -3.15 2.93
N PRO A 213 -14.66 -2.18 2.00
CA PRO A 213 -15.26 -2.36 0.68
C PRO A 213 -14.77 -3.64 0.00
N GLY A 214 -15.70 -4.51 -0.39
CA GLY A 214 -15.39 -5.83 -0.95
C GLY A 214 -15.17 -6.94 0.08
N GLY A 215 -15.00 -6.60 1.37
CA GLY A 215 -14.76 -7.57 2.45
C GLY A 215 -16.04 -8.11 3.13
N ASP A 216 -17.21 -7.72 2.67
CA ASP A 216 -18.52 -8.11 3.19
C ASP A 216 -18.98 -9.51 2.70
N ILE A 217 -18.04 -10.46 2.65
CA ILE A 217 -18.28 -11.84 2.26
C ILE A 217 -18.97 -12.58 3.42
N PRO A 218 -20.16 -13.16 3.21
CA PRO A 218 -20.90 -13.89 4.26
C PRO A 218 -20.04 -15.00 4.89
N GLY A 219 -19.96 -15.00 6.22
CA GLY A 219 -19.19 -15.96 6.98
C GLY A 219 -17.65 -15.92 6.72
N ALA A 220 -17.17 -14.93 5.98
CA ALA A 220 -15.78 -14.87 5.47
C ALA A 220 -15.36 -16.13 4.68
N ASP A 221 -16.33 -16.86 4.11
CA ASP A 221 -16.07 -18.06 3.30
C ASP A 221 -15.83 -17.68 1.84
N PHE A 222 -14.55 -17.54 1.49
CA PHE A 222 -14.14 -17.17 0.14
C PHE A 222 -14.50 -18.23 -0.91
N GLU A 223 -14.43 -19.50 -0.58
CA GLU A 223 -14.70 -20.56 -1.56
C GLU A 223 -16.21 -20.68 -1.85
N ASP A 224 -17.07 -20.46 -0.84
CA ASP A 224 -18.50 -20.37 -1.07
C ASP A 224 -18.88 -19.14 -1.88
N PHE A 225 -18.29 -18.00 -1.57
CA PHE A 225 -18.43 -16.77 -2.35
C PHE A 225 -18.02 -16.97 -3.82
N LEU A 226 -16.88 -17.61 -4.07
CA LEU A 226 -16.40 -17.91 -5.43
C LEU A 226 -17.32 -18.86 -6.18
N ARG A 227 -17.88 -19.89 -5.50
CA ARG A 227 -18.91 -20.77 -6.09
C ARG A 227 -20.13 -19.96 -6.52
N GLY A 228 -20.61 -19.07 -5.67
CA GLY A 228 -21.73 -18.18 -5.99
C GLY A 228 -21.44 -17.26 -7.20
N LEU A 229 -20.22 -16.71 -7.28
CA LEU A 229 -19.77 -15.93 -8.45
C LEU A 229 -19.76 -16.80 -9.72
N SER A 230 -19.23 -18.02 -9.65
CA SER A 230 -19.17 -18.95 -10.80
C SER A 230 -20.56 -19.28 -11.35
N LEU A 231 -21.54 -19.42 -10.47
CA LEU A 231 -22.94 -19.65 -10.88
C LEU A 231 -23.58 -18.42 -11.55
N ARG A 232 -23.22 -17.22 -11.11
CA ARG A 232 -23.73 -15.96 -11.70
C ARG A 232 -23.02 -15.61 -13.02
N HIS A 233 -21.74 -15.99 -13.13
CA HIS A 233 -20.89 -15.67 -14.31
C HIS A 233 -20.31 -16.95 -14.95
N PRO A 234 -21.16 -17.91 -15.41
CA PRO A 234 -20.67 -19.19 -15.97
C PRO A 234 -19.88 -19.03 -17.28
N TRP A 235 -19.96 -17.88 -17.90
CA TRP A 235 -19.25 -17.52 -19.12
C TRP A 235 -17.78 -17.13 -18.88
N MET A 236 -17.41 -16.82 -17.61
CA MET A 236 -16.07 -16.35 -17.28
C MET A 236 -15.13 -17.53 -16.99
N GLU A 237 -13.91 -17.42 -17.49
CA GLU A 237 -12.84 -18.37 -17.19
C GLU A 237 -12.54 -18.36 -15.67
N GLN A 238 -12.46 -19.55 -15.05
CA GLN A 238 -12.41 -19.72 -13.61
C GLN A 238 -11.17 -19.08 -12.98
N ARG A 239 -10.03 -19.09 -13.68
CA ARG A 239 -8.79 -18.45 -13.20
C ARG A 239 -8.95 -16.93 -13.12
N LEU A 240 -9.56 -16.32 -14.14
CA LEU A 240 -9.87 -14.88 -14.16
C LEU A 240 -10.85 -14.53 -13.07
N LEU A 241 -11.95 -15.28 -12.93
CA LEU A 241 -12.96 -15.03 -11.91
C LEU A 241 -12.36 -15.10 -10.48
N ARG A 242 -11.52 -16.12 -10.20
CA ARG A 242 -10.83 -16.23 -8.90
C ARG A 242 -9.89 -15.05 -8.65
N ARG A 243 -9.18 -14.58 -9.69
CA ARG A 243 -8.31 -13.40 -9.57
C ARG A 243 -9.11 -12.15 -9.20
N LEU A 244 -10.19 -11.88 -9.92
CA LEU A 244 -11.08 -10.75 -9.65
C LEU A 244 -11.73 -10.88 -8.26
N ALA A 245 -12.19 -12.07 -7.89
CA ALA A 245 -12.78 -12.33 -6.57
C ALA A 245 -11.79 -12.05 -5.43
N ARG A 246 -10.52 -12.44 -5.58
CA ARG A 246 -9.48 -12.15 -4.59
C ARG A 246 -9.09 -10.68 -4.51
N ALA A 247 -9.09 -9.98 -5.65
CA ALA A 247 -8.70 -8.58 -5.72
C ALA A 247 -9.81 -7.64 -5.21
N TYR A 248 -11.06 -7.93 -5.53
CA TYR A 248 -12.17 -7.00 -5.36
C TYR A 248 -13.28 -7.49 -4.41
N GLY A 249 -13.27 -8.77 -4.01
CA GLY A 249 -14.31 -9.36 -3.16
C GLY A 249 -15.69 -9.13 -3.76
N THR A 250 -16.66 -8.69 -2.94
CA THR A 250 -18.05 -8.42 -3.39
C THR A 250 -18.14 -7.27 -4.40
N ARG A 251 -17.10 -6.44 -4.56
CA ARG A 251 -17.05 -5.38 -5.57
C ARG A 251 -16.90 -5.90 -7.00
N VAL A 252 -16.62 -7.21 -7.19
CA VAL A 252 -16.58 -7.86 -8.52
C VAL A 252 -17.88 -7.60 -9.30
N ASP A 253 -19.03 -7.66 -8.65
CA ASP A 253 -20.32 -7.42 -9.31
C ASP A 253 -20.40 -5.97 -9.87
N ALA A 254 -19.85 -4.99 -9.16
CA ALA A 254 -19.79 -3.61 -9.65
C ALA A 254 -18.79 -3.43 -10.81
N LEU A 255 -17.69 -4.20 -10.80
CA LEU A 255 -16.70 -4.22 -11.88
C LEU A 255 -17.28 -4.84 -13.15
N LEU A 256 -17.96 -5.98 -13.03
CA LEU A 256 -18.52 -6.73 -14.15
C LEU A 256 -19.80 -6.08 -14.71
N GLY A 257 -20.54 -5.33 -13.88
CA GLY A 257 -21.78 -4.69 -14.27
C GLY A 257 -22.80 -5.67 -14.85
N THR A 258 -23.24 -5.41 -16.09
CA THR A 258 -24.23 -6.24 -16.79
C THR A 258 -23.61 -7.20 -17.81
N ALA A 259 -22.31 -7.32 -17.86
CA ALA A 259 -21.60 -8.16 -18.83
C ALA A 259 -22.01 -9.64 -18.72
N LYS A 260 -22.24 -10.27 -19.87
CA LYS A 260 -22.64 -11.69 -20.03
C LYS A 260 -21.64 -12.49 -20.85
N SER A 261 -20.57 -11.87 -21.29
CA SER A 261 -19.49 -12.50 -22.06
C SER A 261 -18.18 -11.75 -21.82
N THR A 262 -17.04 -12.41 -22.08
CA THR A 262 -15.71 -11.79 -21.98
C THR A 262 -15.56 -10.61 -22.98
N VAL A 263 -16.21 -10.68 -24.13
CA VAL A 263 -16.19 -9.59 -25.14
C VAL A 263 -16.81 -8.31 -24.59
N GLU A 264 -17.83 -8.42 -23.74
CA GLU A 264 -18.49 -7.28 -23.11
C GLU A 264 -17.65 -6.62 -21.99
N LEU A 265 -16.54 -7.23 -21.58
CA LEU A 265 -15.56 -6.59 -20.69
C LEU A 265 -14.68 -5.57 -21.44
N GLY A 266 -14.89 -5.39 -22.74
CA GLY A 266 -14.13 -4.47 -23.57
C GLY A 266 -12.76 -5.04 -23.99
N ARG A 267 -11.84 -4.14 -24.28
CA ARG A 267 -10.51 -4.48 -24.78
C ARG A 267 -9.74 -5.35 -23.79
N ASP A 268 -9.11 -6.41 -24.28
CA ASP A 268 -8.14 -7.22 -23.55
C ASP A 268 -6.74 -6.59 -23.70
N PHE A 269 -6.09 -6.29 -22.57
CA PHE A 269 -4.73 -5.75 -22.49
C PHE A 269 -3.67 -6.81 -22.20
N GLY A 270 -4.06 -8.08 -22.07
CA GLY A 270 -3.18 -9.18 -21.68
C GLY A 270 -3.23 -9.51 -20.17
N GLY A 271 -2.71 -10.67 -19.77
CA GLY A 271 -2.69 -11.13 -18.38
C GLY A 271 -4.07 -11.28 -17.71
N GLY A 272 -5.16 -11.23 -18.50
CA GLY A 272 -6.53 -11.19 -18.03
C GLY A 272 -7.00 -9.80 -17.56
N LEU A 273 -6.30 -8.73 -17.96
CA LEU A 273 -6.69 -7.35 -17.70
C LEU A 273 -7.61 -6.84 -18.83
N HIS A 274 -8.86 -6.54 -18.50
CA HIS A 274 -9.83 -6.02 -19.44
C HIS A 274 -10.18 -4.55 -19.16
N GLU A 275 -10.71 -3.87 -20.18
CA GLU A 275 -11.13 -2.47 -20.10
C GLU A 275 -12.10 -2.18 -18.96
N ALA A 276 -13.00 -3.11 -18.64
CA ALA A 276 -13.93 -3.00 -17.51
C ALA A 276 -13.16 -2.85 -16.17
N GLU A 277 -12.09 -3.64 -15.97
CA GLU A 277 -11.26 -3.56 -14.76
C GLU A 277 -10.46 -2.25 -14.72
N VAL A 278 -9.87 -1.84 -15.84
CA VAL A 278 -9.15 -0.56 -15.95
C VAL A 278 -10.07 0.61 -15.61
N THR A 279 -11.28 0.62 -16.18
CA THR A 279 -12.30 1.65 -15.92
C THR A 279 -12.73 1.66 -14.45
N TYR A 280 -12.89 0.48 -13.83
CA TYR A 280 -13.19 0.37 -12.41
C TYR A 280 -12.07 0.98 -11.56
N LEU A 281 -10.82 0.64 -11.82
CA LEU A 281 -9.66 1.16 -11.11
C LEU A 281 -9.53 2.69 -11.23
N MET A 282 -9.80 3.24 -12.41
CA MET A 282 -9.81 4.69 -12.63
C MET A 282 -10.93 5.38 -11.83
N ARG A 283 -12.14 4.84 -11.86
CA ARG A 283 -13.33 5.48 -11.26
C ARG A 283 -13.43 5.29 -9.75
N HIS A 284 -12.97 4.16 -9.22
CA HIS A 284 -13.21 3.76 -7.83
C HIS A 284 -11.93 3.65 -7.00
N GLU A 285 -10.75 3.57 -7.64
CA GLU A 285 -9.49 3.36 -6.95
C GLU A 285 -8.40 4.37 -7.33
N PHE A 286 -8.81 5.52 -7.92
CA PHE A 286 -7.94 6.67 -8.22
C PHE A 286 -6.74 6.34 -9.11
N ALA A 287 -6.82 5.31 -9.96
CA ALA A 287 -5.76 5.02 -10.91
C ALA A 287 -5.77 6.08 -12.03
N GLN A 288 -4.61 6.66 -12.33
CA GLN A 288 -4.42 7.69 -13.34
C GLN A 288 -3.45 7.26 -14.44
N THR A 289 -2.52 6.37 -14.11
CA THR A 289 -1.45 5.94 -15.01
C THR A 289 -1.43 4.42 -15.19
N ALA A 290 -0.77 3.94 -16.24
CA ALA A 290 -0.53 2.50 -16.43
C ALA A 290 0.26 1.89 -15.24
N GLU A 291 1.17 2.66 -14.66
CA GLU A 291 1.92 2.26 -13.47
C GLU A 291 1.01 2.08 -12.25
N ASP A 292 -0.02 2.94 -12.07
CA ASP A 292 -1.00 2.75 -11.01
C ASP A 292 -1.74 1.43 -11.16
N ILE A 293 -2.20 1.12 -12.37
CA ILE A 293 -2.97 -0.09 -12.68
C ILE A 293 -2.09 -1.33 -12.55
N LEU A 294 -0.94 -1.34 -13.24
CA LEU A 294 -0.13 -2.54 -13.41
C LEU A 294 0.75 -2.87 -12.22
N TRP A 295 1.07 -1.89 -11.35
CA TRP A 295 2.01 -2.09 -10.26
C TRP A 295 1.44 -1.75 -8.89
N ARG A 296 0.65 -0.67 -8.76
CA ARG A 296 0.10 -0.24 -7.47
C ARG A 296 -1.22 -0.92 -7.13
N ARG A 297 -2.18 -0.98 -8.06
CA ARG A 297 -3.52 -1.58 -7.84
C ARG A 297 -3.54 -3.08 -8.12
N SER A 298 -2.71 -3.53 -9.06
CA SER A 298 -2.47 -4.95 -9.34
C SER A 298 -0.97 -5.22 -9.36
N LYS A 299 -0.59 -6.44 -9.72
CA LYS A 299 0.80 -6.80 -10.04
C LYS A 299 0.89 -7.38 -11.44
N LEU A 300 -0.07 -7.02 -12.30
CA LEU A 300 -0.19 -7.56 -13.65
C LEU A 300 0.98 -7.19 -14.55
N ARG A 301 1.79 -6.18 -14.19
CA ARG A 301 3.07 -5.91 -14.87
C ARG A 301 3.96 -7.14 -14.99
N LEU A 302 3.92 -8.04 -13.99
CA LEU A 302 4.70 -9.27 -14.00
C LEU A 302 4.22 -10.30 -15.04
N HIS A 303 3.01 -10.14 -15.55
CA HIS A 303 2.33 -11.05 -16.46
C HIS A 303 2.14 -10.50 -17.88
N LEU A 304 2.38 -9.21 -18.08
CA LEU A 304 2.22 -8.53 -19.37
C LEU A 304 3.59 -8.33 -20.04
N SER A 305 3.62 -8.55 -21.35
CA SER A 305 4.74 -8.14 -22.20
C SER A 305 4.87 -6.62 -22.27
N GLU A 306 6.02 -6.11 -22.68
CA GLU A 306 6.26 -4.66 -22.85
C GLU A 306 5.27 -4.05 -23.85
N SER A 307 4.93 -4.76 -24.93
CA SER A 307 3.95 -4.30 -25.92
C SER A 307 2.53 -4.19 -25.38
N GLU A 308 2.12 -5.10 -24.50
CA GLU A 308 0.82 -5.04 -23.81
C GLU A 308 0.78 -3.88 -22.83
N GLN A 309 1.85 -3.65 -22.06
CA GLN A 309 1.98 -2.50 -21.15
C GLN A 309 1.91 -1.17 -21.92
N ALA A 310 2.62 -1.05 -23.04
CA ALA A 310 2.58 0.13 -23.90
C ALA A 310 1.19 0.36 -24.53
N SER A 311 0.48 -0.73 -24.87
CA SER A 311 -0.89 -0.70 -25.37
C SER A 311 -1.86 -0.11 -24.33
N LEU A 312 -1.74 -0.50 -23.06
CA LEU A 312 -2.52 0.08 -21.96
C LEU A 312 -2.20 1.57 -21.77
N ALA A 313 -0.93 1.94 -21.75
CA ALA A 313 -0.51 3.34 -21.59
C ALA A 313 -1.11 4.24 -22.67
N THR A 314 -1.00 3.83 -23.94
CA THR A 314 -1.57 4.56 -25.07
C THR A 314 -3.10 4.67 -24.98
N TRP A 315 -3.77 3.65 -24.48
CA TRP A 315 -5.22 3.69 -24.30
C TRP A 315 -5.61 4.70 -23.21
N LEU A 316 -4.90 4.71 -22.08
CA LEU A 316 -5.15 5.64 -20.98
C LEU A 316 -4.97 7.11 -21.39
N GLU A 317 -3.92 7.43 -22.15
CA GLU A 317 -3.67 8.79 -22.66
C GLU A 317 -4.87 9.35 -23.45
N ARG A 318 -5.56 8.49 -24.21
CA ARG A 318 -6.75 8.87 -24.96
C ARG A 318 -7.97 9.10 -24.07
N GLN A 319 -8.07 8.39 -22.94
CA GLN A 319 -9.18 8.57 -21.98
C GLN A 319 -9.07 9.87 -21.19
N VAL A 320 -7.84 10.34 -20.91
CA VAL A 320 -7.60 11.60 -20.18
C VAL A 320 -7.77 12.82 -21.08
N SER A 321 -7.64 12.64 -22.40
CA SER A 321 -7.75 13.71 -23.40
C SER A 321 -9.16 13.90 -23.95
N ALA A 322 -10.11 13.03 -23.59
CA ALA A 322 -11.52 13.06 -24.00
C ALA A 322 -12.41 13.58 -22.87
#